data_08d802920a5a95781934a853e3ee122e
#
_entry.id   08d802920a5a95781934a853e3ee122e
#
_cell.length_a   1.000
_cell.length_b   1.000
_cell.length_c   1.000
_cell.angle_alpha   90.00
_cell.angle_beta   90.00
_cell.angle_gamma   90.00
#
_symmetry.space_group_name_H-M   'P 1'
#
loop_
_entity.id
_entity.type
_entity.pdbx_description
1 polymer ?
#
loop_
_entity_poly.entity_id
_entity_poly.type
_entity_poly.pdbx_seq_one_letter_code
_entity_poly.pdbx_strand_id
1 'polypeptide(L)'
;FHSRVIMVGLESDIYVGNALVDMYIKCSHTITNGVKAFRGIALPNVISWTSLIAGFAKHGLEEESVQLFAEMQAGGVQPNSFTLSTILGACSKMKSIIQTKKLHGHIIKTKVDVDMAVGNALVDAYAGGGMADEAWSVIGMMNHRDIITYTTLVARLNQWGDHEMALRVITHMCNDEVKMDEFSLASFISAAAGLGTMETGKQLHCYSFKS
;
A
#
# COMPACT_ATOMS: atom_id res chain seq x y z
N PHE A 1 -20.96 2.79 -25.45
CA PHE A 1 -21.26 3.82 -24.41
C PHE A 1 -20.42 5.06 -24.63
N HIS A 2 -19.08 4.96 -24.74
CA HIS A 2 -18.18 6.11 -24.91
C HIS A 2 -18.52 6.96 -26.15
N SER A 3 -18.81 6.34 -27.29
CA SER A 3 -19.23 7.04 -28.50
C SER A 3 -20.48 7.95 -28.30
N ARG A 4 -21.38 7.51 -27.43
CA ARG A 4 -22.55 8.30 -27.05
C ARG A 4 -22.22 9.50 -26.18
N VAL A 5 -21.26 9.32 -25.26
CA VAL A 5 -20.75 10.39 -24.38
C VAL A 5 -20.12 11.51 -25.23
N ILE A 6 -19.31 11.12 -26.24
CA ILE A 6 -18.69 12.06 -27.19
C ILE A 6 -19.79 12.79 -27.99
N MET A 7 -20.78 12.06 -28.51
CA MET A 7 -21.89 12.67 -29.33
C MET A 7 -22.73 13.67 -28.53
N VAL A 8 -22.81 13.53 -27.21
CA VAL A 8 -23.56 14.45 -26.33
C VAL A 8 -22.66 15.56 -25.76
N GLY A 9 -21.35 15.56 -26.07
CA GLY A 9 -20.40 16.57 -25.61
C GLY A 9 -20.06 16.50 -24.12
N LEU A 10 -20.29 15.37 -23.45
CA LEU A 10 -20.01 15.17 -22.04
C LEU A 10 -18.61 14.58 -21.74
N GLU A 11 -17.74 14.47 -22.74
CA GLU A 11 -16.41 13.92 -22.61
C GLU A 11 -15.47 14.77 -21.73
N SER A 12 -15.71 16.08 -21.66
CA SER A 12 -14.96 17.03 -20.84
C SER A 12 -15.50 17.17 -19.41
N ASP A 13 -16.69 16.60 -19.14
CA ASP A 13 -17.25 16.58 -17.79
C ASP A 13 -16.42 15.67 -16.88
N ILE A 14 -16.00 16.19 -15.73
CA ILE A 14 -15.08 15.49 -14.82
C ILE A 14 -15.68 14.21 -14.23
N TYR A 15 -16.97 14.18 -13.94
CA TYR A 15 -17.63 13.00 -13.37
C TYR A 15 -17.77 11.90 -14.40
N VAL A 16 -18.17 12.27 -15.61
CA VAL A 16 -18.28 11.34 -16.75
C VAL A 16 -16.89 10.83 -17.14
N GLY A 17 -15.90 11.72 -17.22
CA GLY A 17 -14.52 11.38 -17.52
C GLY A 17 -13.93 10.38 -16.49
N ASN A 18 -14.10 10.65 -15.20
CA ASN A 18 -13.65 9.74 -14.14
C ASN A 18 -14.33 8.36 -14.23
N ALA A 19 -15.64 8.32 -14.51
CA ALA A 19 -16.36 7.07 -14.69
C ALA A 19 -15.87 6.29 -15.92
N LEU A 20 -15.53 6.97 -17.01
CA LEU A 20 -14.94 6.35 -18.20
C LEU A 20 -13.55 5.80 -17.93
N VAL A 21 -12.70 6.54 -17.22
CA VAL A 21 -11.37 6.08 -16.81
C VAL A 21 -11.49 4.80 -15.99
N ASP A 22 -12.32 4.81 -14.93
CA ASP A 22 -12.53 3.66 -14.06
C ASP A 22 -13.09 2.44 -14.82
N MET A 23 -14.08 2.66 -15.68
CA MET A 23 -14.66 1.61 -16.52
C MET A 23 -13.59 0.96 -17.42
N TYR A 24 -12.80 1.78 -18.13
CA TYR A 24 -11.79 1.24 -19.04
C TYR A 24 -10.68 0.50 -18.30
N ILE A 25 -10.23 0.99 -17.15
CA ILE A 25 -9.23 0.33 -16.31
C ILE A 25 -9.73 -1.03 -15.80
N LYS A 26 -11.01 -1.11 -15.42
CA LYS A 26 -11.60 -2.36 -14.90
C LYS A 26 -11.94 -3.37 -15.99
N CYS A 27 -12.39 -2.91 -17.14
CA CYS A 27 -12.96 -3.77 -18.19
C CYS A 27 -11.98 -4.08 -19.34
N SER A 28 -10.88 -3.34 -19.48
CA SER A 28 -9.93 -3.52 -20.58
C SER A 28 -8.73 -4.35 -20.14
N HIS A 29 -8.26 -5.23 -21.04
CA HIS A 29 -6.96 -5.89 -20.90
C HIS A 29 -5.78 -4.94 -21.16
N THR A 30 -6.05 -3.72 -21.65
CA THR A 30 -5.04 -2.70 -21.95
C THR A 30 -5.44 -1.36 -21.32
N ILE A 31 -4.49 -0.68 -20.70
CA ILE A 31 -4.69 0.61 -20.04
C ILE A 31 -4.92 1.76 -21.04
N THR A 32 -4.64 1.54 -22.33
CA THR A 32 -4.63 2.56 -23.38
C THR A 32 -5.93 3.37 -23.47
N ASN A 33 -7.09 2.70 -23.33
CA ASN A 33 -8.38 3.39 -23.39
C ASN A 33 -8.64 4.23 -22.14
N GLY A 34 -8.15 3.78 -20.96
CA GLY A 34 -8.19 4.57 -19.73
C GLY A 34 -7.38 5.86 -19.85
N VAL A 35 -6.17 5.77 -20.44
CA VAL A 35 -5.34 6.94 -20.73
C VAL A 35 -6.01 7.91 -21.69
N LYS A 36 -6.66 7.40 -22.75
CA LYS A 36 -7.41 8.25 -23.70
C LYS A 36 -8.56 8.98 -23.01
N ALA A 37 -9.32 8.25 -22.17
CA ALA A 37 -10.42 8.84 -21.41
C ALA A 37 -9.91 9.92 -20.43
N PHE A 38 -8.79 9.66 -19.74
CA PHE A 38 -8.16 10.63 -18.84
C PHE A 38 -7.72 11.91 -19.58
N ARG A 39 -7.11 11.78 -20.75
CA ARG A 39 -6.69 12.93 -21.57
C ARG A 39 -7.87 13.78 -22.09
N GLY A 40 -9.07 13.22 -22.13
CA GLY A 40 -10.30 13.94 -22.46
C GLY A 40 -10.79 14.85 -21.33
N ILE A 41 -10.33 14.64 -20.08
CA ILE A 41 -10.73 15.47 -18.94
C ILE A 41 -9.99 16.80 -18.99
N ALA A 42 -10.72 17.91 -19.10
CA ALA A 42 -10.11 19.24 -19.25
C ALA A 42 -9.28 19.66 -18.03
N LEU A 43 -9.76 19.37 -16.81
CA LEU A 43 -9.09 19.70 -15.54
C LEU A 43 -9.14 18.47 -14.60
N PRO A 44 -8.18 17.53 -14.75
CA PRO A 44 -8.14 16.35 -13.91
C PRO A 44 -7.93 16.72 -12.43
N ASN A 45 -8.77 16.16 -11.56
CA ASN A 45 -8.65 16.32 -10.10
C ASN A 45 -7.95 15.11 -9.45
N VAL A 46 -7.87 15.12 -8.12
CA VAL A 46 -7.27 14.02 -7.36
C VAL A 46 -7.89 12.66 -7.68
N ILE A 47 -9.20 12.60 -7.94
CA ILE A 47 -9.89 11.35 -8.28
C ILE A 47 -9.45 10.85 -9.66
N SER A 48 -9.39 11.76 -10.66
CA SER A 48 -8.94 11.43 -12.02
C SER A 48 -7.53 10.83 -12.01
N TRP A 49 -6.59 11.53 -11.37
CA TRP A 49 -5.20 11.10 -11.24
C TRP A 49 -5.08 9.77 -10.50
N THR A 50 -5.75 9.66 -9.34
CA THR A 50 -5.68 8.46 -8.51
C THR A 50 -6.23 7.23 -9.23
N SER A 51 -7.33 7.37 -9.97
CA SER A 51 -7.89 6.27 -10.78
C SER A 51 -6.90 5.80 -11.84
N LEU A 52 -6.24 6.73 -12.54
CA LEU A 52 -5.23 6.38 -13.55
C LEU A 52 -4.01 5.72 -12.91
N ILE A 53 -3.45 6.30 -11.86
CA ILE A 53 -2.30 5.77 -11.11
C ILE A 53 -2.60 4.34 -10.61
N ALA A 54 -3.75 4.14 -9.97
CA ALA A 54 -4.18 2.83 -9.48
C ALA A 54 -4.36 1.82 -10.63
N GLY A 55 -4.83 2.30 -11.77
CA GLY A 55 -4.94 1.50 -12.98
C GLY A 55 -3.59 0.96 -13.47
N PHE A 56 -2.58 1.83 -13.55
CA PHE A 56 -1.23 1.43 -13.94
C PHE A 56 -0.64 0.43 -12.94
N ALA A 57 -0.71 0.72 -11.64
CA ALA A 57 -0.23 -0.18 -10.59
C ALA A 57 -0.92 -1.57 -10.62
N LYS A 58 -2.23 -1.61 -10.93
CA LYS A 58 -2.99 -2.85 -11.06
C LYS A 58 -2.57 -3.69 -12.27
N HIS A 59 -2.16 -3.05 -13.36
CA HIS A 59 -1.69 -3.73 -14.57
C HIS A 59 -0.20 -4.12 -14.53
N GLY A 60 0.47 -3.95 -13.39
CA GLY A 60 1.89 -4.28 -13.24
C GLY A 60 2.83 -3.27 -13.90
N LEU A 61 2.36 -2.03 -14.08
CA LEU A 61 3.10 -0.91 -14.65
C LEU A 61 3.48 0.05 -13.51
N GLU A 62 4.26 -0.47 -12.56
CA GLU A 62 4.60 0.23 -11.32
C GLU A 62 5.45 1.49 -11.57
N GLU A 63 6.41 1.41 -12.50
CA GLU A 63 7.29 2.54 -12.84
C GLU A 63 6.50 3.70 -13.44
N GLU A 64 5.61 3.40 -14.38
CA GLU A 64 4.73 4.38 -15.00
C GLU A 64 3.71 4.96 -13.99
N SER A 65 3.25 4.14 -13.04
CA SER A 65 2.41 4.60 -11.93
C SER A 65 3.12 5.66 -11.09
N VAL A 66 4.42 5.45 -10.77
CA VAL A 66 5.25 6.43 -10.04
C VAL A 66 5.49 7.68 -10.88
N GLN A 67 5.69 7.55 -12.19
CA GLN A 67 5.84 8.69 -13.08
C GLN A 67 4.58 9.56 -13.13
N LEU A 68 3.41 8.93 -13.26
CA LEU A 68 2.12 9.63 -13.22
C LEU A 68 1.90 10.35 -11.89
N PHE A 69 2.34 9.78 -10.80
CA PHE A 69 2.30 10.47 -9.50
C PHE A 69 3.18 11.74 -9.50
N ALA A 70 4.36 11.70 -10.09
CA ALA A 70 5.20 12.88 -10.24
C ALA A 70 4.55 13.94 -11.14
N GLU A 71 3.88 13.54 -12.23
CA GLU A 71 3.11 14.43 -13.09
C GLU A 71 1.93 15.07 -12.36
N MET A 72 1.19 14.30 -11.55
CA MET A 72 0.12 14.81 -10.68
C MET A 72 0.63 15.91 -9.74
N GLN A 73 1.77 15.67 -9.08
CA GLN A 73 2.39 16.67 -8.19
C GLN A 73 2.87 17.91 -8.94
N ALA A 74 3.50 17.74 -10.10
CA ALA A 74 3.94 18.84 -10.96
C ALA A 74 2.77 19.69 -11.46
N GLY A 75 1.60 19.08 -11.67
CA GLY A 75 0.33 19.74 -11.97
C GLY A 75 -0.32 20.45 -10.77
N GLY A 76 0.30 20.42 -9.59
CA GLY A 76 -0.21 21.07 -8.36
C GLY A 76 -1.37 20.31 -7.69
N VAL A 77 -1.71 19.11 -8.15
CA VAL A 77 -2.77 18.31 -7.54
C VAL A 77 -2.23 17.55 -6.34
N GLN A 78 -2.80 17.80 -5.16
CA GLN A 78 -2.36 17.16 -3.93
C GLN A 78 -2.86 15.71 -3.85
N PRO A 79 -1.98 14.74 -3.52
CA PRO A 79 -2.38 13.36 -3.33
C PRO A 79 -3.19 13.20 -2.05
N ASN A 80 -4.13 12.26 -2.04
CA ASN A 80 -4.82 11.79 -0.84
C ASN A 80 -4.19 10.47 -0.33
N SER A 81 -4.69 9.97 0.82
CA SER A 81 -4.20 8.73 1.43
C SER A 81 -4.27 7.53 0.48
N PHE A 82 -5.33 7.45 -0.33
CA PHE A 82 -5.48 6.37 -1.29
C PHE A 82 -4.44 6.45 -2.42
N THR A 83 -4.13 7.65 -2.91
CA THR A 83 -3.04 7.86 -3.89
C THR A 83 -1.70 7.44 -3.29
N LEU A 84 -1.39 7.89 -2.07
CA LEU A 84 -0.13 7.60 -1.39
C LEU A 84 0.04 6.10 -1.12
N SER A 85 -0.98 5.43 -0.58
CA SER A 85 -0.92 3.99 -0.31
C SER A 85 -0.77 3.18 -1.62
N THR A 86 -1.41 3.62 -2.71
CA THR A 86 -1.27 2.99 -4.02
C THR A 86 0.17 3.07 -4.55
N ILE A 87 0.78 4.25 -4.48
CA ILE A 87 2.18 4.45 -4.94
C ILE A 87 3.17 3.72 -4.04
N LEU A 88 2.96 3.72 -2.72
CA LEU A 88 3.78 2.94 -1.80
C LEU A 88 3.70 1.45 -2.11
N GLY A 89 2.51 0.93 -2.44
CA GLY A 89 2.33 -0.44 -2.91
C GLY A 89 3.11 -0.74 -4.21
N ALA A 90 3.15 0.20 -5.16
CA ALA A 90 3.97 0.09 -6.36
C ALA A 90 5.48 0.07 -6.00
N CYS A 91 5.93 0.95 -5.09
CA CYS A 91 7.31 0.98 -4.61
C CYS A 91 7.70 -0.34 -3.91
N SER A 92 6.79 -0.93 -3.12
CA SER A 92 7.00 -2.23 -2.47
C SER A 92 7.23 -3.34 -3.51
N LYS A 93 6.41 -3.42 -4.54
CA LYS A 93 6.55 -4.41 -5.63
C LYS A 93 7.86 -4.25 -6.40
N MET A 94 8.26 -3.01 -6.69
CA MET A 94 9.54 -2.69 -7.32
C MET A 94 10.74 -2.86 -6.37
N LYS A 95 10.51 -3.07 -5.07
CA LYS A 95 11.55 -3.06 -4.02
C LYS A 95 12.41 -1.79 -4.05
N SER A 96 11.81 -0.66 -4.43
CA SER A 96 12.51 0.60 -4.65
C SER A 96 12.58 1.44 -3.36
N ILE A 97 13.61 1.20 -2.56
CA ILE A 97 13.86 1.95 -1.32
C ILE A 97 14.03 3.45 -1.57
N ILE A 98 14.65 3.82 -2.69
CA ILE A 98 14.87 5.23 -3.04
C ILE A 98 13.53 5.96 -3.20
N GLN A 99 12.58 5.36 -3.90
CA GLN A 99 11.26 5.95 -4.10
C GLN A 99 10.47 5.96 -2.79
N THR A 100 10.54 4.87 -2.01
CA THR A 100 9.91 4.78 -0.68
C THR A 100 10.40 5.91 0.23
N LYS A 101 11.71 6.14 0.34
CA LYS A 101 12.28 7.22 1.16
C LYS A 101 11.85 8.61 0.68
N LYS A 102 11.79 8.84 -0.64
CA LYS A 102 11.29 10.12 -1.20
C LYS A 102 9.84 10.36 -0.85
N LEU A 103 8.98 9.34 -0.98
CA LEU A 103 7.57 9.43 -0.62
C LEU A 103 7.37 9.65 0.88
N HIS A 104 8.08 8.92 1.72
CA HIS A 104 8.04 9.10 3.17
C HIS A 104 8.45 10.53 3.56
N GLY A 105 9.54 11.05 2.99
CA GLY A 105 9.95 12.43 3.20
C GLY A 105 8.91 13.46 2.73
N HIS A 106 8.19 13.18 1.62
CA HIS A 106 7.08 14.00 1.16
C HIS A 106 5.91 13.98 2.14
N ILE A 107 5.51 12.82 2.63
CA ILE A 107 4.43 12.64 3.62
C ILE A 107 4.73 13.45 4.89
N ILE A 108 5.95 13.32 5.42
CA ILE A 108 6.38 14.07 6.61
C ILE A 108 6.34 15.59 6.35
N LYS A 109 6.87 16.04 5.21
CA LYS A 109 6.94 17.47 4.85
C LYS A 109 5.56 18.09 4.66
N THR A 110 4.64 17.39 4.06
CA THR A 110 3.28 17.89 3.78
C THR A 110 2.33 17.73 4.95
N LYS A 111 2.80 17.09 6.05
CA LYS A 111 1.97 16.78 7.23
C LYS A 111 0.65 16.09 6.86
N VAL A 112 0.66 15.32 5.79
CA VAL A 112 -0.47 14.45 5.47
C VAL A 112 -0.65 13.50 6.65
N ASP A 113 -1.87 13.41 7.15
CA ASP A 113 -2.18 12.49 8.24
C ASP A 113 -1.86 11.06 7.78
N VAL A 114 -0.96 10.42 8.51
CA VAL A 114 -0.58 9.04 8.26
C VAL A 114 -1.69 8.17 8.83
N ASP A 115 -2.77 8.05 8.05
CA ASP A 115 -3.79 7.07 8.38
C ASP A 115 -3.25 5.63 8.31
N MET A 116 -4.01 4.69 8.79
CA MET A 116 -3.64 3.28 8.86
C MET A 116 -3.26 2.71 7.49
N ALA A 117 -3.92 3.16 6.42
CA ALA A 117 -3.65 2.68 5.06
C ALA A 117 -2.28 3.12 4.54
N VAL A 118 -1.91 4.39 4.77
CA VAL A 118 -0.59 4.93 4.40
C VAL A 118 0.49 4.33 5.28
N GLY A 119 0.25 4.19 6.59
CA GLY A 119 1.17 3.58 7.54
C GLY A 119 1.50 2.13 7.16
N ASN A 120 0.48 1.31 6.94
CA ASN A 120 0.64 -0.09 6.53
C ASN A 120 1.37 -0.21 5.17
N ALA A 121 1.09 0.68 4.21
CA ALA A 121 1.78 0.70 2.93
C ALA A 121 3.26 1.13 3.06
N LEU A 122 3.59 2.05 3.98
CA LEU A 122 4.99 2.40 4.29
C LEU A 122 5.73 1.23 4.94
N VAL A 123 5.11 0.56 5.91
CA VAL A 123 5.67 -0.66 6.54
C VAL A 123 5.96 -1.72 5.49
N ASP A 124 5.00 -1.99 4.59
CA ASP A 124 5.17 -2.97 3.51
C ASP A 124 6.29 -2.57 2.54
N ALA A 125 6.36 -1.29 2.16
CA ALA A 125 7.37 -0.80 1.22
C ALA A 125 8.80 -0.85 1.79
N TYR A 126 8.98 -0.48 3.06
CA TYR A 126 10.28 -0.58 3.74
C TYR A 126 10.67 -2.05 3.98
N ALA A 127 9.78 -2.82 4.59
CA ALA A 127 10.05 -4.22 4.90
C ALA A 127 10.23 -5.04 3.61
N GLY A 128 9.46 -4.77 2.54
CA GLY A 128 9.63 -5.39 1.23
C GLY A 128 10.99 -5.12 0.57
N GLY A 129 11.60 -3.99 0.89
CA GLY A 129 12.95 -3.59 0.47
C GLY A 129 14.08 -4.05 1.41
N GLY A 130 13.78 -4.82 2.46
CA GLY A 130 14.78 -5.30 3.42
C GLY A 130 15.18 -4.27 4.49
N MET A 131 14.42 -3.20 4.68
CA MET A 131 14.67 -2.12 5.63
C MET A 131 13.77 -2.31 6.87
N ALA A 132 14.03 -3.36 7.64
CA ALA A 132 13.22 -3.76 8.79
C ALA A 132 13.17 -2.70 9.90
N ASP A 133 14.29 -2.04 10.18
CA ASP A 133 14.38 -1.01 11.22
C ASP A 133 13.55 0.23 10.86
N GLU A 134 13.58 0.64 9.60
CA GLU A 134 12.75 1.74 9.12
C GLU A 134 11.26 1.38 9.13
N ALA A 135 10.90 0.15 8.74
CA ALA A 135 9.53 -0.34 8.85
C ALA A 135 9.06 -0.32 10.31
N TRP A 136 9.91 -0.74 11.23
CA TRP A 136 9.63 -0.69 12.66
C TRP A 136 9.47 0.75 13.17
N SER A 137 10.31 1.65 12.71
CA SER A 137 10.22 3.08 13.06
C SER A 137 8.90 3.69 12.59
N VAL A 138 8.39 3.28 11.41
CA VAL A 138 7.07 3.71 10.92
C VAL A 138 5.96 3.24 11.85
N ILE A 139 5.99 1.98 12.32
CA ILE A 139 5.02 1.46 13.29
C ILE A 139 5.02 2.32 14.57
N GLY A 140 6.22 2.72 15.05
CA GLY A 140 6.36 3.61 16.21
C GLY A 140 5.73 4.99 16.03
N MET A 141 5.65 5.49 14.79
CA MET A 141 5.06 6.80 14.46
C MET A 141 3.54 6.74 14.21
N MET A 142 2.96 5.55 14.00
CA MET A 142 1.52 5.41 13.75
C MET A 142 0.71 5.65 15.02
N ASN A 143 -0.33 6.47 14.92
CA ASN A 143 -1.27 6.73 16.03
C ASN A 143 -2.14 5.51 16.34
N HIS A 144 -2.52 4.76 15.30
CA HIS A 144 -3.32 3.54 15.41
C HIS A 144 -2.65 2.43 14.64
N ARG A 145 -2.63 1.24 15.24
CA ARG A 145 -2.06 0.02 14.68
C ARG A 145 -3.10 -1.08 14.75
N ASP A 146 -3.18 -1.88 13.73
CA ASP A 146 -4.07 -3.02 13.66
C ASP A 146 -3.30 -4.31 13.42
N ILE A 147 -4.01 -5.40 13.34
CA ILE A 147 -3.44 -6.71 13.05
C ILE A 147 -2.72 -6.73 11.70
N ILE A 148 -3.20 -5.96 10.70
CA ILE A 148 -2.60 -5.88 9.37
C ILE A 148 -1.23 -5.22 9.46
N THR A 149 -1.06 -4.18 10.29
CA THR A 149 0.22 -3.51 10.53
C THR A 149 1.30 -4.52 10.96
N TYR A 150 1.00 -5.33 11.96
CA TYR A 150 1.94 -6.31 12.53
C TYR A 150 2.18 -7.49 11.61
N THR A 151 1.12 -8.07 11.04
CA THR A 151 1.24 -9.23 10.14
C THR A 151 1.98 -8.91 8.86
N THR A 152 1.83 -7.70 8.33
CA THR A 152 2.58 -7.23 7.16
C THR A 152 4.08 -7.24 7.45
N LEU A 153 4.50 -6.68 8.57
CA LEU A 153 5.92 -6.69 8.95
C LEU A 153 6.45 -8.11 9.17
N VAL A 154 5.71 -8.94 9.93
CA VAL A 154 6.12 -10.33 10.20
C VAL A 154 6.25 -11.16 8.93
N ALA A 155 5.30 -11.02 8.00
CA ALA A 155 5.36 -11.75 6.72
C ALA A 155 6.64 -11.39 5.93
N ARG A 156 7.03 -10.10 5.92
CA ARG A 156 8.26 -9.65 5.25
C ARG A 156 9.51 -10.11 5.98
N LEU A 157 9.54 -10.04 7.32
CA LEU A 157 10.66 -10.53 8.11
C LEU A 157 10.89 -12.03 7.90
N ASN A 158 9.82 -12.83 7.86
CA ASN A 158 9.90 -14.25 7.55
C ASN A 158 10.46 -14.50 6.14
N GLN A 159 10.07 -13.69 5.14
CA GLN A 159 10.62 -13.79 3.78
C GLN A 159 12.13 -13.49 3.73
N TRP A 160 12.62 -12.60 4.58
CA TRP A 160 14.04 -12.25 4.69
C TRP A 160 14.82 -13.17 5.63
N GLY A 161 14.14 -14.06 6.35
CA GLY A 161 14.76 -14.98 7.32
C GLY A 161 15.09 -14.34 8.66
N ASP A 162 14.64 -13.11 8.91
CA ASP A 162 14.80 -12.45 10.20
C ASP A 162 13.69 -12.87 11.18
N HIS A 163 13.75 -14.13 11.55
CA HIS A 163 12.74 -14.74 12.42
C HIS A 163 12.81 -14.22 13.87
N GLU A 164 13.98 -13.75 14.31
CA GLU A 164 14.13 -13.18 15.65
C GLU A 164 13.34 -11.88 15.78
N MET A 165 13.52 -10.97 14.84
CA MET A 165 12.75 -9.73 14.81
C MET A 165 11.25 -10.00 14.62
N ALA A 166 10.88 -10.99 13.79
CA ALA A 166 9.50 -11.40 13.62
C ALA A 166 8.83 -11.82 14.93
N LEU A 167 9.55 -12.54 15.81
CA LEU A 167 9.03 -12.92 17.14
C LEU A 167 8.95 -11.74 18.11
N ARG A 168 9.86 -10.77 18.03
CA ARG A 168 9.77 -9.55 18.85
C ARG A 168 8.50 -8.75 18.55
N VAL A 169 8.03 -8.77 17.30
CA VAL A 169 6.79 -8.11 16.88
C VAL A 169 5.58 -8.64 17.66
N ILE A 170 5.56 -9.93 18.03
CA ILE A 170 4.48 -10.52 18.86
C ILE A 170 4.35 -9.79 20.20
N THR A 171 5.47 -9.58 20.89
CA THR A 171 5.47 -8.93 22.20
C THR A 171 4.88 -7.52 22.10
N HIS A 172 5.21 -6.77 21.05
CA HIS A 172 4.67 -5.43 20.83
C HIS A 172 3.18 -5.47 20.48
N MET A 173 2.76 -6.41 19.63
CA MET A 173 1.36 -6.60 19.30
C MET A 173 0.51 -6.90 20.54
N CYS A 174 1.02 -7.75 21.44
CA CYS A 174 0.35 -8.05 22.71
C CYS A 174 0.28 -6.83 23.63
N ASN A 175 1.33 -5.99 23.67
CA ASN A 175 1.35 -4.77 24.46
C ASN A 175 0.37 -3.71 23.96
N ASP A 176 0.13 -3.68 22.64
CA ASP A 176 -0.86 -2.81 22.00
C ASP A 176 -2.29 -3.37 22.08
N GLU A 177 -2.49 -4.49 22.80
CA GLU A 177 -3.78 -5.18 22.99
C GLU A 177 -4.45 -5.60 21.67
N VAL A 178 -3.68 -5.72 20.59
CA VAL A 178 -4.18 -6.18 19.29
C VAL A 178 -4.39 -7.68 19.32
N LYS A 179 -5.64 -8.11 19.10
CA LYS A 179 -5.98 -9.55 19.10
C LYS A 179 -5.39 -10.25 17.88
N MET A 180 -4.85 -11.44 18.13
CA MET A 180 -4.39 -12.33 17.06
C MET A 180 -5.57 -13.00 16.38
N ASP A 181 -5.46 -13.15 15.06
CA ASP A 181 -6.33 -14.01 14.25
C ASP A 181 -5.56 -15.27 13.80
N GLU A 182 -6.23 -16.15 13.10
CA GLU A 182 -5.64 -17.39 12.59
C GLU A 182 -4.45 -17.14 11.65
N PHE A 183 -4.51 -16.05 10.87
CA PHE A 183 -3.46 -15.71 9.92
C PHE A 183 -2.21 -15.16 10.60
N SER A 184 -2.37 -14.30 11.60
CA SER A 184 -1.25 -13.80 12.40
C SER A 184 -0.58 -14.93 13.17
N LEU A 185 -1.39 -15.83 13.78
CA LEU A 185 -0.88 -16.98 14.50
C LEU A 185 -0.04 -17.89 13.59
N ALA A 186 -0.53 -18.21 12.38
CA ALA A 186 0.21 -19.00 11.40
C ALA A 186 1.55 -18.35 11.02
N SER A 187 1.56 -17.03 10.83
CA SER A 187 2.77 -16.27 10.50
C SER A 187 3.80 -16.29 11.64
N PHE A 188 3.35 -16.21 12.89
CA PHE A 188 4.20 -16.29 14.07
C PHE A 188 4.74 -17.70 14.32
N ILE A 189 3.92 -18.74 14.11
CA ILE A 189 4.37 -20.13 14.18
C ILE A 189 5.45 -20.38 13.11
N SER A 190 5.29 -19.82 11.91
CA SER A 190 6.31 -19.89 10.86
C SER A 190 7.64 -19.26 11.30
N ALA A 191 7.59 -18.11 11.98
CA ALA A 191 8.79 -17.46 12.53
C ALA A 191 9.48 -18.33 13.61
N ALA A 192 8.69 -18.91 14.53
CA ALA A 192 9.21 -19.79 15.56
C ALA A 192 9.86 -21.06 14.97
N ALA A 193 9.25 -21.63 13.93
CA ALA A 193 9.81 -22.76 13.20
C ALA A 193 11.14 -22.43 12.52
N GLY A 194 11.25 -21.23 11.93
CA GLY A 194 12.50 -20.75 11.30
C GLY A 194 13.66 -20.61 12.28
N LEU A 195 13.39 -20.27 13.55
CA LEU A 195 14.41 -20.22 14.60
C LEU A 195 14.71 -21.59 15.25
N GLY A 196 13.93 -22.62 14.94
CA GLY A 196 14.06 -23.92 15.60
C GLY A 196 13.73 -23.91 17.11
N THR A 197 13.04 -22.88 17.60
CA THR A 197 12.69 -22.72 19.02
C THR A 197 11.34 -23.37 19.31
N MET A 198 11.39 -24.60 19.80
CA MET A 198 10.20 -25.36 20.19
C MET A 198 9.44 -24.69 21.37
N GLU A 199 10.11 -23.97 22.22
CA GLU A 199 9.55 -23.32 23.41
C GLU A 199 8.59 -22.18 23.01
N THR A 200 9.01 -21.34 22.10
CA THR A 200 8.17 -20.25 21.55
C THR A 200 6.98 -20.80 20.77
N GLY A 201 7.18 -21.88 20.00
CA GLY A 201 6.10 -22.58 19.31
C GLY A 201 5.03 -23.13 20.27
N LYS A 202 5.43 -23.69 21.41
CA LYS A 202 4.52 -24.17 22.46
C LYS A 202 3.74 -23.02 23.12
N GLN A 203 4.38 -21.88 23.37
CA GLN A 203 3.71 -20.71 23.96
C GLN A 203 2.64 -20.16 23.00
N LEU A 204 2.93 -20.06 21.72
CA LEU A 204 1.98 -19.64 20.68
C LEU A 204 0.83 -20.64 20.53
N HIS A 205 1.13 -21.94 20.59
CA HIS A 205 0.10 -22.98 20.57
C HIS A 205 -0.83 -22.90 21.78
N CYS A 206 -0.31 -22.60 22.96
CA CYS A 206 -1.14 -22.38 24.15
C CYS A 206 -2.03 -21.14 24.02
N TYR A 207 -1.59 -20.12 23.28
CA TYR A 207 -2.38 -18.91 23.04
C TYR A 207 -3.58 -19.21 22.12
N SER A 208 -3.43 -20.08 21.12
CA SER A 208 -4.49 -20.47 20.19
C SER A 208 -5.64 -21.24 20.84
N PHE A 209 -5.44 -21.82 22.02
CA PHE A 209 -6.49 -22.53 22.76
C PHE A 209 -7.22 -21.64 23.78
N LYS A 210 -6.75 -20.41 24.02
CA LYS A 210 -7.36 -19.50 25.00
C LYS A 210 -8.13 -18.34 24.38
N SER A 211 -8.04 -18.14 23.06
CA SER A 211 -8.78 -17.14 22.28
C SER A 211 -9.97 -17.76 21.57
#